data_5054edef6e2593185e0c5fcab9efbfe6
#
_entry.id   5054edef6e2593185e0c5fcab9efbfe6
#
_cell.length_a   1.000
_cell.length_b   1.000
_cell.length_c   1.000
_cell.angle_alpha   90.00
_cell.angle_beta   90.00
_cell.angle_gamma   90.00
#
_symmetry.space_group_name_H-M   'P 1'
#
loop_
_entity.id
_entity.type
_entity.pdbx_description
1 polymer ?
#
loop_
_entity_poly.entity_id
_entity_poly.type
_entity_poly.pdbx_seq_one_letter_code
_entity_poly.pdbx_strand_id
1 'polypeptide(L)'
;AQSIRRLAGGPADAVVGKVRLTATEIFGSYFLMSRMRELMVQNPGLEIELVISSRNLSLARRDVDLAIRHSRPEGANVITRKIADYASYYYADRQYIEAHSDGPLDFIGFADDLSHIEAAKHCARAVGNTHRYSLKVNTLFARLAAARGKLGVGLIPKFVAHQYPDLVVVDVGAEPLIRELWLVAHPDVRGVERLRVTFDYIANAVV
;
A
#
# COMPACT_ATOMS: atom_id res chain seq x y z
N ALA A 1 2.21 -42.50 2.67
CA ALA A 1 1.98 -41.06 2.44
C ALA A 1 2.64 -40.55 1.16
N GLN A 2 3.69 -41.20 0.64
CA GLN A 2 4.37 -40.81 -0.62
C GLN A 2 3.65 -41.27 -1.90
N SER A 3 2.78 -42.29 -1.79
CA SER A 3 2.12 -42.88 -2.97
C SER A 3 0.93 -42.08 -3.50
N ILE A 4 0.33 -41.19 -2.69
CA ILE A 4 -0.82 -40.35 -3.10
C ILE A 4 -0.36 -39.13 -3.91
N ARG A 5 0.90 -38.72 -3.78
CA ARG A 5 1.46 -37.55 -4.47
C ARG A 5 1.74 -37.75 -5.97
N ARG A 6 1.81 -39.02 -6.43
CA ARG A 6 2.10 -39.38 -7.84
C ARG A 6 0.87 -39.40 -8.74
N LEU A 7 -0.34 -39.33 -8.22
CA LEU A 7 -1.58 -39.34 -9.02
C LEU A 7 -2.04 -37.95 -9.49
N ALA A 8 -1.43 -36.88 -9.01
CA ALA A 8 -1.77 -35.50 -9.36
C ALA A 8 -0.80 -34.89 -10.40
N GLY A 9 -0.21 -35.64 -11.32
CA GLY A 9 0.46 -35.25 -12.57
C GLY A 9 1.10 -33.85 -12.69
N GLY A 10 1.55 -33.22 -11.58
CA GLY A 10 2.27 -31.97 -11.62
C GLY A 10 3.78 -32.17 -11.66
N PRO A 11 4.56 -31.26 -12.28
CA PRO A 11 6.01 -31.32 -12.28
C PRO A 11 6.54 -31.40 -10.83
N ALA A 12 7.62 -32.15 -10.62
CA ALA A 12 8.21 -32.42 -9.29
C ALA A 12 8.62 -31.16 -8.52
N ASP A 13 8.64 -29.99 -9.16
CA ASP A 13 9.04 -28.67 -8.64
C ASP A 13 7.87 -27.68 -8.56
N ALA A 14 6.60 -28.14 -8.54
CA ALA A 14 5.48 -27.22 -8.46
C ALA A 14 5.41 -26.54 -7.08
N VAL A 15 5.47 -25.20 -7.09
CA VAL A 15 5.28 -24.38 -5.89
C VAL A 15 3.83 -24.49 -5.42
N VAL A 16 3.63 -25.08 -4.25
CA VAL A 16 2.28 -25.33 -3.72
C VAL A 16 2.14 -24.87 -2.29
N GLY A 17 0.92 -24.47 -1.93
CA GLY A 17 0.54 -24.12 -0.57
C GLY A 17 0.20 -22.65 -0.39
N LYS A 18 -0.15 -22.30 0.85
CA LYS A 18 -0.64 -20.97 1.22
C LYS A 18 0.50 -20.06 1.67
N VAL A 19 0.46 -18.81 1.21
CA VAL A 19 1.29 -17.69 1.69
C VAL A 19 0.36 -16.60 2.22
N ARG A 20 0.55 -16.25 3.48
CA ARG A 20 -0.19 -15.18 4.14
C ARG A 20 0.60 -13.89 4.11
N LEU A 21 0.11 -12.92 3.34
CA LEU A 21 0.73 -11.63 3.12
C LEU A 21 -0.07 -10.53 3.80
N THR A 22 0.58 -9.60 4.47
CA THR A 22 -0.09 -8.38 4.94
C THR A 22 0.48 -7.15 4.26
N ALA A 23 -0.41 -6.22 3.91
CA ALA A 23 -0.06 -4.94 3.34
C ALA A 23 -0.99 -3.84 3.86
N THR A 24 -0.55 -2.58 3.72
CA THR A 24 -1.46 -1.46 3.91
C THR A 24 -2.45 -1.40 2.74
N GLU A 25 -3.60 -0.73 2.97
CA GLU A 25 -4.68 -0.60 1.97
C GLU A 25 -4.17 -0.16 0.60
N ILE A 26 -3.31 0.85 0.58
CA ILE A 26 -2.73 1.43 -0.64
C ILE A 26 -2.03 0.36 -1.48
N PHE A 27 -1.12 -0.38 -0.86
CA PHE A 27 -0.28 -1.34 -1.58
C PHE A 27 -0.98 -2.65 -1.86
N GLY A 28 -1.80 -3.11 -0.92
CA GLY A 28 -2.60 -4.31 -1.13
C GLY A 28 -3.56 -4.14 -2.30
N SER A 29 -4.36 -3.09 -2.29
CA SER A 29 -5.46 -2.92 -3.26
C SER A 29 -5.01 -2.34 -4.60
N TYR A 30 -4.13 -1.34 -4.60
CA TYR A 30 -3.78 -0.63 -5.84
C TYR A 30 -2.51 -1.12 -6.52
N PHE A 31 -1.60 -1.73 -5.77
CA PHE A 31 -0.33 -2.18 -6.32
C PHE A 31 -0.27 -3.70 -6.49
N LEU A 32 -0.46 -4.47 -5.42
CA LEU A 32 -0.29 -5.92 -5.47
C LEU A 32 -1.31 -6.59 -6.38
N MET A 33 -2.60 -6.22 -6.28
CA MET A 33 -3.66 -6.93 -7.01
C MET A 33 -3.45 -6.92 -8.52
N SER A 34 -2.97 -5.81 -9.07
CA SER A 34 -2.68 -5.72 -10.51
C SER A 34 -1.53 -6.62 -10.99
N ARG A 35 -0.68 -7.07 -10.08
CA ARG A 35 0.54 -7.86 -10.36
C ARG A 35 0.43 -9.33 -9.96
N MET A 36 -0.46 -9.68 -9.03
CA MET A 36 -0.60 -11.05 -8.52
C MET A 36 -0.97 -12.07 -9.59
N ARG A 37 -1.63 -11.64 -10.68
CA ARG A 37 -2.04 -12.55 -11.75
C ARG A 37 -0.88 -13.34 -12.34
N GLU A 38 0.24 -12.69 -12.60
CA GLU A 38 1.42 -13.34 -13.19
C GLU A 38 2.02 -14.38 -12.24
N LEU A 39 2.19 -14.03 -10.95
CA LEU A 39 2.66 -14.96 -9.94
C LEU A 39 1.78 -16.22 -9.85
N MET A 40 0.46 -16.05 -9.85
CA MET A 40 -0.48 -17.15 -9.72
C MET A 40 -0.55 -18.01 -10.99
N VAL A 41 -0.40 -17.41 -12.18
CA VAL A 41 -0.33 -18.16 -13.45
C VAL A 41 0.92 -19.01 -13.52
N GLN A 42 2.06 -18.49 -13.08
CA GLN A 42 3.33 -19.22 -13.04
C GLN A 42 3.34 -20.29 -11.94
N ASN A 43 2.55 -20.14 -10.89
CA ASN A 43 2.50 -21.05 -9.75
C ASN A 43 1.05 -21.44 -9.40
N PRO A 44 0.39 -22.30 -10.19
CA PRO A 44 -1.04 -22.61 -10.04
C PRO A 44 -1.40 -23.34 -8.73
N GLY A 45 -0.42 -23.88 -8.02
CA GLY A 45 -0.58 -24.50 -6.71
C GLY A 45 -0.42 -23.53 -5.53
N LEU A 46 -0.12 -22.25 -5.82
CA LEU A 46 0.08 -21.22 -4.80
C LEU A 46 -1.25 -20.56 -4.44
N GLU A 47 -1.55 -20.49 -3.15
CA GLU A 47 -2.67 -19.71 -2.60
C GLU A 47 -2.12 -18.47 -1.88
N ILE A 48 -2.59 -17.29 -2.24
CA ILE A 48 -2.24 -16.04 -1.55
C ILE A 48 -3.41 -15.57 -0.71
N GLU A 49 -3.21 -15.49 0.61
CA GLU A 49 -4.12 -14.80 1.52
C GLU A 49 -3.57 -13.40 1.82
N LEU A 50 -4.23 -12.38 1.27
CA LEU A 50 -3.87 -10.98 1.53
C LEU A 50 -4.72 -10.41 2.66
N VAL A 51 -4.05 -9.99 3.74
CA VAL A 51 -4.66 -9.30 4.87
C VAL A 51 -4.32 -7.81 4.79
N ILE A 52 -5.32 -6.99 4.49
CA ILE A 52 -5.18 -5.54 4.50
C ILE A 52 -5.26 -5.05 5.95
N SER A 53 -4.16 -4.51 6.45
CA SER A 53 -4.09 -4.01 7.82
C SER A 53 -3.04 -2.93 7.98
N SER A 54 -3.40 -1.83 8.65
CA SER A 54 -2.47 -0.82 9.14
C SER A 54 -1.82 -1.21 10.47
N ARG A 55 -2.36 -2.22 11.15
CA ARG A 55 -1.79 -2.73 12.41
C ARG A 55 -0.54 -3.55 12.11
N ASN A 56 0.42 -3.48 13.02
CA ASN A 56 1.60 -4.33 12.97
C ASN A 56 1.23 -5.77 13.33
N LEU A 57 0.75 -6.55 12.35
CA LEU A 57 0.65 -7.99 12.50
C LEU A 57 2.05 -8.57 12.69
N SER A 58 2.20 -9.45 13.68
CA SER A 58 3.50 -9.94 14.11
C SER A 58 4.02 -11.04 13.19
N LEU A 59 5.08 -10.75 12.46
CA LEU A 59 5.89 -11.77 11.77
C LEU A 59 6.51 -12.76 12.78
N ALA A 60 6.90 -12.27 13.97
CA ALA A 60 7.49 -13.11 15.01
C ALA A 60 6.51 -14.14 15.59
N ARG A 61 5.21 -13.83 15.62
CA ARG A 61 4.15 -14.78 16.05
C ARG A 61 3.66 -15.66 14.91
N ARG A 62 4.24 -15.52 13.70
CA ARG A 62 3.80 -16.22 12.48
C ARG A 62 2.32 -15.95 12.12
N ASP A 63 1.79 -14.81 12.51
CA ASP A 63 0.44 -14.38 12.09
C ASP A 63 0.39 -14.15 10.59
N VAL A 64 1.54 -13.81 9.98
CA VAL A 64 1.76 -13.61 8.55
C VAL A 64 3.16 -14.07 8.15
N ASP A 65 3.32 -14.50 6.90
CA ASP A 65 4.60 -14.94 6.32
C ASP A 65 5.41 -13.76 5.78
N LEU A 66 4.73 -12.84 5.11
CA LEU A 66 5.31 -11.66 4.46
C LEU A 66 4.54 -10.41 4.84
N ALA A 67 5.22 -9.27 4.88
CA ALA A 67 4.58 -7.99 5.14
C ALA A 67 5.14 -6.88 4.24
N ILE A 68 4.28 -5.99 3.75
CA ILE A 68 4.68 -4.75 3.09
C ILE A 68 4.40 -3.58 4.04
N ARG A 69 5.44 -2.77 4.31
CA ARG A 69 5.41 -1.71 5.31
C ARG A 69 6.01 -0.40 4.79
N HIS A 70 5.59 0.73 5.37
CA HIS A 70 6.09 2.07 5.05
C HIS A 70 7.38 2.46 5.78
N SER A 71 7.88 1.61 6.65
CA SER A 71 9.12 1.83 7.37
C SER A 71 9.87 0.51 7.49
N ARG A 72 11.19 0.61 7.52
CA ARG A 72 12.02 -0.53 7.88
C ARG A 72 11.70 -0.92 9.33
N PRO A 73 11.32 -2.18 9.61
CA PRO A 73 11.08 -2.60 10.98
C PRO A 73 12.36 -2.52 11.79
N GLU A 74 12.24 -1.99 12.99
CA GLU A 74 13.30 -2.04 14.00
C GLU A 74 13.24 -3.38 14.73
N GLY A 75 14.39 -4.03 14.91
CA GLY A 75 14.49 -5.26 15.66
C GLY A 75 15.17 -6.40 14.91
N ALA A 76 15.72 -7.34 15.70
CA ALA A 76 16.46 -8.46 15.19
C ALA A 76 15.52 -9.54 14.63
N ASN A 77 16.04 -10.29 13.67
CA ASN A 77 15.47 -11.52 13.16
C ASN A 77 14.32 -11.38 12.15
N VAL A 78 14.42 -10.41 11.24
CA VAL A 78 13.59 -10.33 10.02
C VAL A 78 14.47 -10.09 8.79
N ILE A 79 14.04 -10.62 7.65
CA ILE A 79 14.61 -10.27 6.35
C ILE A 79 13.86 -9.04 5.85
N THR A 80 14.59 -8.02 5.46
CA THR A 80 14.01 -6.78 4.93
C THR A 80 14.63 -6.43 3.58
N ARG A 81 13.79 -5.99 2.64
CA ARG A 81 14.22 -5.44 1.36
C ARG A 81 13.42 -4.18 1.07
N LYS A 82 14.12 -3.06 0.83
CA LYS A 82 13.48 -1.87 0.29
C LYS A 82 13.07 -2.19 -1.15
N ILE A 83 11.79 -2.00 -1.46
CA ILE A 83 11.23 -2.35 -2.76
C ILE A 83 10.90 -1.13 -3.61
N ALA A 84 10.58 0.03 -2.99
CA ALA A 84 10.36 1.28 -3.71
C ALA A 84 10.45 2.51 -2.82
N ASP A 85 10.52 3.67 -3.48
CA ASP A 85 10.04 4.95 -2.98
C ASP A 85 8.79 5.36 -3.73
N TYR A 86 7.85 6.02 -3.06
CA TYR A 86 6.68 6.58 -3.71
C TYR A 86 6.36 7.98 -3.18
N ALA A 87 5.85 8.82 -4.08
CA ALA A 87 5.45 10.17 -3.76
C ALA A 87 3.94 10.28 -3.61
N SER A 88 3.48 11.07 -2.64
CA SER A 88 2.12 11.52 -2.50
C SER A 88 2.06 13.03 -2.71
N TYR A 89 1.06 13.48 -3.46
CA TYR A 89 0.80 14.88 -3.74
C TYR A 89 -0.60 15.21 -3.26
N TYR A 90 -0.91 16.50 -3.25
CA TYR A 90 -2.26 16.98 -3.01
C TYR A 90 -3.05 16.94 -4.32
N TYR A 91 -4.21 16.31 -4.29
CA TYR A 91 -5.10 16.16 -5.44
C TYR A 91 -6.51 16.60 -5.09
N ALA A 92 -7.19 17.17 -6.07
CA ALA A 92 -8.63 17.44 -6.05
C ALA A 92 -9.22 17.19 -7.42
N ASP A 93 -10.54 17.08 -7.47
CA ASP A 93 -11.27 17.08 -8.74
C ASP A 93 -11.04 18.41 -9.48
N ARG A 94 -10.86 18.34 -10.82
CA ARG A 94 -10.61 19.51 -11.66
C ARG A 94 -11.68 20.58 -11.50
N GLN A 95 -12.97 20.20 -11.51
CA GLN A 95 -14.07 21.14 -11.38
C GLN A 95 -14.15 21.78 -9.99
N TYR A 96 -13.69 21.06 -8.95
CA TYR A 96 -13.55 21.66 -7.62
C TYR A 96 -12.55 22.82 -7.66
N ILE A 97 -11.39 22.63 -8.28
CA ILE A 97 -10.35 23.67 -8.38
C ILE A 97 -10.84 24.85 -9.26
N GLU A 98 -11.50 24.57 -10.38
CA GLU A 98 -12.08 25.61 -11.22
C GLU A 98 -13.11 26.49 -10.49
N ALA A 99 -13.88 25.89 -9.57
CA ALA A 99 -14.86 26.60 -8.75
C ALA A 99 -14.26 27.33 -7.52
N HIS A 100 -13.01 27.04 -7.15
CA HIS A 100 -12.34 27.58 -5.95
C HIS A 100 -10.97 28.19 -6.29
N SER A 101 -10.88 28.90 -7.42
CA SER A 101 -9.61 29.49 -7.90
C SER A 101 -9.03 30.55 -6.97
N ASP A 102 -9.88 31.22 -6.20
CA ASP A 102 -9.49 32.36 -5.36
C ASP A 102 -9.94 32.09 -3.91
N GLY A 103 -9.00 31.80 -3.02
CA GLY A 103 -9.29 31.69 -1.59
C GLY A 103 -8.81 30.42 -0.92
N PRO A 104 -9.18 30.23 0.35
CA PRO A 104 -8.78 29.07 1.12
C PRO A 104 -9.45 27.80 0.59
N LEU A 105 -8.65 26.74 0.44
CA LEU A 105 -9.12 25.43 0.02
C LEU A 105 -9.64 24.61 1.19
N ASP A 106 -10.63 23.79 0.92
CA ASP A 106 -11.08 22.76 1.85
C ASP A 106 -10.19 21.52 1.74
N PHE A 107 -9.75 20.96 2.87
CA PHE A 107 -8.90 19.79 2.92
C PHE A 107 -9.63 18.56 3.46
N ILE A 108 -9.35 17.42 2.85
CA ILE A 108 -9.76 16.10 3.33
C ILE A 108 -8.62 15.55 4.18
N GLY A 109 -8.74 15.70 5.49
CA GLY A 109 -7.72 15.34 6.46
C GLY A 109 -7.76 13.87 6.89
N PHE A 110 -6.97 13.59 7.89
CA PHE A 110 -6.90 12.30 8.56
C PHE A 110 -7.72 12.33 9.85
N ALA A 111 -8.45 11.24 10.12
CA ALA A 111 -9.17 11.10 11.39
C ALA A 111 -8.20 11.10 12.57
N ASP A 112 -8.68 11.46 13.74
CA ASP A 112 -7.82 11.79 14.90
C ASP A 112 -7.00 10.59 15.41
N ASP A 113 -7.50 9.37 15.25
CA ASP A 113 -6.78 8.12 15.53
C ASP A 113 -5.53 7.94 14.67
N LEU A 114 -5.44 8.63 13.52
CA LEU A 114 -4.29 8.64 12.62
C LEU A 114 -3.39 9.87 12.76
N SER A 115 -3.66 10.77 13.71
CA SER A 115 -2.88 12.03 13.89
C SER A 115 -1.37 11.81 14.10
N HIS A 116 -1.00 10.64 14.59
CA HIS A 116 0.38 10.24 14.86
C HIS A 116 1.20 9.87 13.60
N ILE A 117 0.55 9.53 12.47
CA ILE A 117 1.27 9.12 11.25
C ILE A 117 1.85 10.33 10.50
N GLU A 118 2.97 10.12 9.77
CA GLU A 118 3.65 11.19 9.05
C GLU A 118 2.77 11.87 8.00
N ALA A 119 1.91 11.12 7.30
CA ALA A 119 1.00 11.69 6.31
C ALA A 119 -0.03 12.66 6.95
N ALA A 120 -0.51 12.37 8.17
CA ALA A 120 -1.40 13.26 8.90
C ALA A 120 -0.68 14.55 9.33
N LYS A 121 0.55 14.42 9.83
CA LYS A 121 1.39 15.57 10.22
C LYS A 121 1.75 16.43 9.02
N HIS A 122 2.06 15.80 7.88
CA HIS A 122 2.32 16.48 6.62
C HIS A 122 1.10 17.27 6.15
N CYS A 123 -0.08 16.66 6.19
CA CYS A 123 -1.34 17.32 5.86
C CYS A 123 -1.64 18.49 6.81
N ALA A 124 -1.40 18.33 8.11
CA ALA A 124 -1.61 19.40 9.09
C ALA A 124 -0.70 20.61 8.84
N ARG A 125 0.56 20.37 8.43
CA ARG A 125 1.47 21.46 8.04
C ARG A 125 0.99 22.21 6.78
N ALA A 126 0.48 21.48 5.78
CA ALA A 126 -0.04 22.07 4.55
C ALA A 126 -1.33 22.87 4.76
N VAL A 127 -2.22 22.40 5.64
CA VAL A 127 -3.44 23.13 6.00
C VAL A 127 -3.08 24.45 6.71
N GLY A 128 -2.13 24.40 7.65
CA GLY A 128 -1.66 25.57 8.40
C GLY A 128 -2.80 26.39 8.99
N ASN A 129 -2.68 27.72 8.87
CA ASN A 129 -3.71 28.67 9.28
C ASN A 129 -4.52 29.25 8.08
N THR A 130 -4.16 28.85 6.85
CA THR A 130 -4.74 29.42 5.62
C THR A 130 -5.95 28.62 5.14
N HIS A 131 -5.90 27.32 5.31
CA HIS A 131 -6.91 26.37 4.84
C HIS A 131 -7.71 25.78 5.99
N ARG A 132 -8.74 25.02 5.68
CA ARG A 132 -9.55 24.34 6.69
C ARG A 132 -9.81 22.88 6.32
N TYR A 133 -10.15 22.06 7.29
CA TYR A 133 -10.67 20.72 7.04
C TYR A 133 -12.18 20.76 6.79
N SER A 134 -12.62 20.27 5.62
CA SER A 134 -14.03 19.98 5.35
C SER A 134 -14.43 18.62 5.89
N LEU A 135 -13.49 17.67 5.87
CA LEU A 135 -13.72 16.28 6.21
C LEU A 135 -12.44 15.65 6.77
N LYS A 136 -12.59 14.70 7.70
CA LYS A 136 -11.51 13.83 8.15
C LYS A 136 -11.91 12.38 7.98
N VAL A 137 -11.03 11.56 7.41
CA VAL A 137 -11.27 10.13 7.13
C VAL A 137 -10.06 9.30 7.53
N ASN A 138 -10.28 8.01 7.80
CA ASN A 138 -9.21 7.11 8.24
C ASN A 138 -8.72 6.13 7.17
N THR A 139 -9.31 6.15 5.96
CA THR A 139 -8.86 5.31 4.85
C THR A 139 -8.46 6.14 3.64
N LEU A 140 -7.55 5.60 2.81
CA LEU A 140 -7.23 6.22 1.53
C LEU A 140 -8.42 6.18 0.58
N PHE A 141 -9.17 5.08 0.59
CA PHE A 141 -10.34 4.92 -0.30
C PHE A 141 -11.36 6.04 -0.06
N ALA A 142 -11.70 6.32 1.20
CA ALA A 142 -12.61 7.41 1.54
C ALA A 142 -12.04 8.79 1.14
N ARG A 143 -10.72 9.01 1.33
CA ARG A 143 -10.07 10.27 0.91
C ARG A 143 -10.09 10.45 -0.60
N LEU A 144 -9.80 9.39 -1.35
CA LEU A 144 -9.88 9.39 -2.81
C LEU A 144 -11.30 9.67 -3.31
N ALA A 145 -12.29 8.99 -2.74
CA ALA A 145 -13.70 9.18 -3.07
C ALA A 145 -14.16 10.60 -2.76
N ALA A 146 -13.75 11.16 -1.63
CA ALA A 146 -14.09 12.54 -1.25
C ALA A 146 -13.44 13.58 -2.18
N ALA A 147 -12.16 13.40 -2.56
CA ALA A 147 -11.49 14.29 -3.50
C ALA A 147 -12.18 14.27 -4.87
N ARG A 148 -12.51 13.10 -5.40
CA ARG A 148 -13.28 12.93 -6.64
C ARG A 148 -14.72 13.43 -6.53
N GLY A 149 -15.30 13.33 -5.32
CA GLY A 149 -16.62 13.88 -5.01
C GLY A 149 -16.64 15.39 -4.78
N LYS A 150 -15.53 16.10 -5.07
CA LYS A 150 -15.41 17.57 -4.98
C LYS A 150 -15.55 18.11 -3.57
N LEU A 151 -15.21 17.30 -2.55
CA LEU A 151 -15.28 17.71 -1.15
C LEU A 151 -14.01 18.43 -0.68
N GLY A 152 -13.00 18.56 -1.55
CA GLY A 152 -11.76 19.27 -1.25
C GLY A 152 -10.50 18.58 -1.73
N VAL A 153 -9.37 18.99 -1.18
CA VAL A 153 -8.02 18.56 -1.52
C VAL A 153 -7.57 17.43 -0.59
N GLY A 154 -7.11 16.32 -1.15
CA GLY A 154 -6.62 15.16 -0.41
C GLY A 154 -5.17 14.82 -0.73
N LEU A 155 -4.40 14.40 0.28
CA LEU A 155 -3.06 13.82 0.09
C LEU A 155 -3.19 12.38 -0.42
N ILE A 156 -2.82 12.13 -1.69
CA ILE A 156 -3.03 10.87 -2.40
C ILE A 156 -1.71 10.44 -3.07
N PRO A 157 -1.33 9.15 -3.01
CA PRO A 157 -0.18 8.64 -3.74
C PRO A 157 -0.33 8.83 -5.25
N LYS A 158 0.75 9.26 -5.91
CA LYS A 158 0.77 9.52 -7.35
C LYS A 158 0.27 8.34 -8.18
N PHE A 159 0.73 7.12 -7.89
CA PHE A 159 0.33 5.90 -8.62
C PHE A 159 -1.14 5.53 -8.46
N VAL A 160 -1.81 6.02 -7.41
CA VAL A 160 -3.26 5.89 -7.22
C VAL A 160 -3.97 6.97 -8.04
N ALA A 161 -3.58 8.24 -7.86
CA ALA A 161 -4.23 9.37 -8.53
C ALA A 161 -4.18 9.28 -10.06
N HIS A 162 -3.09 8.76 -10.63
CA HIS A 162 -2.94 8.57 -12.08
C HIS A 162 -3.97 7.63 -12.72
N GLN A 163 -4.69 6.84 -11.93
CA GLN A 163 -5.78 5.99 -12.43
C GLN A 163 -7.09 6.79 -12.62
N TYR A 164 -7.11 8.05 -12.21
CA TYR A 164 -8.31 8.90 -12.21
C TYR A 164 -8.02 10.22 -12.92
N PRO A 165 -8.40 10.35 -14.21
CA PRO A 165 -8.12 11.54 -15.03
C PRO A 165 -8.81 12.83 -14.55
N ASP A 166 -9.84 12.69 -13.74
CA ASP A 166 -10.56 13.78 -13.07
C ASP A 166 -9.74 14.46 -11.98
N LEU A 167 -8.73 13.78 -11.42
CA LEU A 167 -7.88 14.33 -10.38
C LEU A 167 -6.71 15.14 -10.97
N VAL A 168 -6.51 16.33 -10.45
CA VAL A 168 -5.39 17.22 -10.78
C VAL A 168 -4.54 17.47 -9.53
N VAL A 169 -3.23 17.67 -9.74
CA VAL A 169 -2.33 18.11 -8.68
C VAL A 169 -2.67 19.54 -8.28
N VAL A 170 -2.73 19.78 -6.99
CA VAL A 170 -2.96 21.11 -6.41
C VAL A 170 -1.69 21.57 -5.72
N ASP A 171 -1.19 22.73 -6.10
CA ASP A 171 -0.10 23.37 -5.37
C ASP A 171 -0.66 24.01 -4.10
N VAL A 172 -0.25 23.49 -2.96
CA VAL A 172 -0.63 23.98 -1.63
C VAL A 172 0.58 24.56 -0.89
N GLY A 173 1.68 24.85 -1.61
CA GLY A 173 2.92 25.33 -1.02
C GLY A 173 3.66 24.30 -0.15
N ALA A 174 3.36 23.01 -0.34
CA ALA A 174 4.01 21.92 0.39
C ALA A 174 4.70 20.95 -0.56
N GLU A 175 5.91 20.52 -0.21
CA GLU A 175 6.65 19.52 -0.95
C GLU A 175 5.91 18.17 -0.97
N PRO A 176 6.13 17.34 -2.00
CA PRO A 176 5.57 16.00 -2.03
C PRO A 176 6.00 15.16 -0.82
N LEU A 177 5.10 14.37 -0.27
CA LEU A 177 5.46 13.40 0.76
C LEU A 177 6.08 12.17 0.13
N ILE A 178 7.39 11.99 0.27
CA ILE A 178 8.11 10.79 -0.18
C ILE A 178 8.13 9.76 0.94
N ARG A 179 7.81 8.51 0.61
CA ARG A 179 7.83 7.40 1.56
C ARG A 179 8.47 6.16 0.95
N GLU A 180 9.16 5.42 1.80
CA GLU A 180 9.75 4.13 1.46
C GLU A 180 8.72 3.00 1.56
N LEU A 181 8.97 1.96 0.79
CA LEU A 181 8.23 0.71 0.85
C LEU A 181 9.20 -0.44 1.11
N TRP A 182 8.89 -1.21 2.13
CA TRP A 182 9.72 -2.32 2.59
C TRP A 182 8.95 -3.63 2.54
N LEU A 183 9.55 -4.63 1.92
CA LEU A 183 9.12 -6.02 2.03
C LEU A 183 9.86 -6.66 3.20
N VAL A 184 9.10 -7.30 4.07
CA VAL A 184 9.58 -7.89 5.33
C VAL A 184 9.13 -9.33 5.41
N ALA A 185 10.01 -10.22 5.83
CA ALA A 185 9.73 -11.63 6.00
C ALA A 185 10.43 -12.20 7.25
N HIS A 186 9.91 -13.31 7.76
CA HIS A 186 10.64 -14.12 8.73
C HIS A 186 11.86 -14.80 8.05
N PRO A 187 12.96 -15.07 8.75
CA PRO A 187 14.15 -15.75 8.18
C PRO A 187 13.86 -17.09 7.51
N ASP A 188 12.84 -17.80 7.96
CA ASP A 188 12.39 -19.07 7.39
C ASP A 188 11.98 -18.97 5.90
N VAL A 189 11.77 -17.74 5.39
CA VAL A 189 11.47 -17.51 3.96
C VAL A 189 12.47 -18.17 3.04
N ARG A 190 13.75 -18.27 3.46
CA ARG A 190 14.81 -18.87 2.66
C ARG A 190 14.69 -20.38 2.52
N GLY A 191 14.11 -21.06 3.51
CA GLY A 191 13.96 -22.51 3.57
C GLY A 191 12.62 -23.03 3.01
N VAL A 192 11.67 -22.14 2.71
CA VAL A 192 10.31 -22.50 2.28
C VAL A 192 10.05 -21.94 0.89
N GLU A 193 10.04 -22.80 -0.11
CA GLU A 193 10.04 -22.40 -1.52
C GLU A 193 8.89 -21.45 -1.90
N ARG A 194 7.65 -21.73 -1.48
CA ARG A 194 6.51 -20.85 -1.77
C ARG A 194 6.70 -19.44 -1.21
N LEU A 195 7.34 -19.31 -0.05
CA LEU A 195 7.62 -18.00 0.56
C LEU A 195 8.73 -17.28 -0.20
N ARG A 196 9.79 -18.00 -0.59
CA ARG A 196 10.90 -17.46 -1.37
C ARG A 196 10.42 -16.96 -2.73
N VAL A 197 9.68 -17.77 -3.48
CA VAL A 197 9.14 -17.40 -4.80
C VAL A 197 8.25 -16.18 -4.70
N THR A 198 7.35 -16.13 -3.70
CA THR A 198 6.47 -14.97 -3.48
C THR A 198 7.27 -13.72 -3.08
N PHE A 199 8.25 -13.86 -2.20
CA PHE A 199 9.13 -12.76 -1.77
C PHE A 199 9.91 -12.19 -2.96
N ASP A 200 10.58 -13.05 -3.75
CA ASP A 200 11.39 -12.64 -4.89
C ASP A 200 10.53 -11.97 -5.97
N TYR A 201 9.34 -12.53 -6.23
CA TYR A 201 8.39 -11.95 -7.17
C TYR A 201 7.99 -10.52 -6.75
N ILE A 202 7.51 -10.34 -5.50
CA ILE A 202 7.10 -9.03 -4.99
C ILE A 202 8.27 -8.05 -5.00
N ALA A 203 9.45 -8.51 -4.60
CA ALA A 203 10.66 -7.68 -4.53
C ALA A 203 11.12 -7.17 -5.91
N ASN A 204 10.80 -7.87 -6.99
CA ASN A 204 11.18 -7.51 -8.36
C ASN A 204 10.04 -6.84 -9.15
N ALA A 205 8.79 -6.99 -8.71
CA ALA A 205 7.62 -6.41 -9.38
C ALA A 205 7.48 -4.88 -9.19
N VAL A 206 8.30 -4.27 -8.35
CA VAL A 206 8.21 -2.86 -7.92
C VAL A 206 9.22 -1.95 -8.62
N VAL A 207 9.90 -2.44 -9.64
CA VAL A 207 10.83 -1.62 -10.43
C VAL A 207 10.11 -0.84 -11.53
#